data_70347569d851ac28cea7693828e50d7b
#
_entry.id   70347569d851ac28cea7693828e50d7b
#
_cell.length_a   1.000
_cell.length_b   1.000
_cell.length_c   1.000
_cell.angle_alpha   90.00
_cell.angle_beta   90.00
_cell.angle_gamma   90.00
#
_symmetry.space_group_name_H-M   'P 1'
#
loop_
_entity.id
_entity.type
_entity.pdbx_description
1 polymer ?
#
loop_
_entity_poly.entity_id
_entity_poly.type
_entity_poly.pdbx_seq_one_letter_code
_entity_poly.pdbx_strand_id
1 'polypeptide(L)'
;MKKLIVFVIVLIVLAFWGFGFILPDAGYVLVILGQKTVETSLWFACFAILLIVVIWWLITRFVLVSWSLAQRLTDFFVFGTTERASKRAASGLIDFLSGDWLQARKKLLRTASKVESPLVNYLAAARASYELGDQEEAVKILSDAQKKYTTFAVPIGVAQAKMEMSNGRYEQAKVILLGLQQKAPKNPVVINSLRELYEARQDWLALSEIFPLVKKYKVCSVAVTMTMESSVVLGRLTLASESAERLAIADRIYTLRKAWGNVPAYQQRVTRVVAAYAQALIHNLQDYEAEVILRKTLDKTWDDSLIDLYGVLRVVDIADAIRNAETWLKYYPQSAKLLRALGRLNLRNHMWGLARDYFQRSLAVQQNPETYAELARLLNSLGDVQKSMEVYQAALQLSVASLPDLPQPAKTY
;
A
#
# COMPACT_ATOMS: atom_id res chain seq x y z
N MET A 1 -23.46 -13.24 -58.04
CA MET A 1 -23.15 -14.67 -58.17
C MET A 1 -24.30 -15.48 -58.82
N LYS A 2 -25.55 -15.40 -58.35
CA LYS A 2 -26.70 -16.11 -59.01
C LYS A 2 -26.84 -15.80 -60.51
N LYS A 3 -26.69 -14.54 -60.89
CA LYS A 3 -26.78 -14.12 -62.31
C LYS A 3 -25.67 -14.70 -63.20
N LEU A 4 -24.45 -14.89 -62.68
CA LEU A 4 -23.34 -15.47 -63.37
C LEU A 4 -23.51 -16.98 -63.59
N ILE A 5 -24.08 -17.69 -62.60
CA ILE A 5 -24.39 -19.13 -62.70
C ILE A 5 -25.48 -19.34 -63.76
N VAL A 6 -26.53 -18.54 -63.72
CA VAL A 6 -27.61 -18.59 -64.72
C VAL A 6 -27.06 -18.28 -66.10
N PHE A 7 -26.19 -17.28 -66.25
CA PHE A 7 -25.55 -16.93 -67.51
C PHE A 7 -24.69 -18.06 -68.07
N VAL A 8 -23.87 -18.73 -67.23
CA VAL A 8 -23.05 -19.88 -67.61
C VAL A 8 -23.94 -21.07 -68.07
N ILE A 9 -25.01 -21.35 -67.29
CA ILE A 9 -25.96 -22.42 -67.70
C ILE A 9 -26.65 -22.10 -69.02
N VAL A 10 -27.08 -20.87 -69.24
CA VAL A 10 -27.71 -20.45 -70.51
C VAL A 10 -26.69 -20.52 -71.62
N LEU A 11 -25.44 -20.15 -71.41
CA LEU A 11 -24.38 -20.21 -72.40
C LEU A 11 -24.05 -21.65 -72.78
N ILE A 12 -24.07 -22.60 -71.81
CA ILE A 12 -23.90 -24.04 -72.05
C ILE A 12 -25.06 -24.62 -72.88
N VAL A 13 -26.31 -24.26 -72.54
CA VAL A 13 -27.50 -24.69 -73.24
C VAL A 13 -27.54 -24.15 -74.68
N LEU A 14 -27.18 -22.88 -74.89
CA LEU A 14 -27.08 -22.25 -76.21
C LEU A 14 -25.94 -22.85 -77.03
N ALA A 15 -24.80 -23.14 -76.44
CA ALA A 15 -23.70 -23.82 -77.12
C ALA A 15 -24.11 -25.22 -77.52
N PHE A 16 -24.82 -25.97 -76.72
CA PHE A 16 -25.32 -27.31 -77.01
C PHE A 16 -26.35 -27.29 -78.14
N TRP A 17 -27.27 -26.33 -78.13
CA TRP A 17 -28.27 -26.17 -79.16
C TRP A 17 -27.69 -25.69 -80.49
N GLY A 18 -26.79 -24.72 -80.52
CA GLY A 18 -26.13 -24.17 -81.67
C GLY A 18 -25.19 -25.15 -82.38
N PHE A 19 -24.44 -25.96 -81.65
CA PHE A 19 -23.52 -26.94 -82.23
C PHE A 19 -24.23 -28.16 -82.83
N GLY A 20 -25.34 -28.60 -82.22
CA GLY A 20 -26.16 -29.69 -82.83
C GLY A 20 -26.71 -29.39 -84.21
N PHE A 21 -26.83 -28.09 -84.58
CA PHE A 21 -27.37 -27.65 -85.85
C PHE A 21 -26.31 -27.45 -86.93
N ILE A 22 -25.02 -27.35 -86.58
CA ILE A 22 -23.95 -26.94 -87.55
C ILE A 22 -23.14 -28.12 -88.11
N LEU A 23 -23.12 -29.30 -87.43
CA LEU A 23 -22.27 -30.44 -87.86
C LEU A 23 -23.02 -31.79 -87.76
N PRO A 24 -23.60 -32.25 -88.87
CA PRO A 24 -24.38 -33.51 -88.90
C PRO A 24 -23.55 -34.79 -88.75
N ASP A 25 -22.21 -34.78 -89.02
CA ASP A 25 -21.33 -35.96 -89.01
C ASP A 25 -20.24 -35.92 -87.87
N ALA A 26 -20.62 -35.65 -86.68
CA ALA A 26 -19.69 -35.78 -85.53
C ALA A 26 -19.51 -37.24 -85.21
N GLY A 27 -18.23 -37.72 -85.23
CA GLY A 27 -17.85 -39.09 -84.92
C GLY A 27 -18.37 -39.66 -83.58
N TYR A 28 -18.34 -40.95 -83.46
CA TYR A 28 -18.73 -41.64 -82.23
C TYR A 28 -17.53 -41.96 -81.33
N VAL A 29 -17.76 -41.95 -80.00
CA VAL A 29 -16.78 -42.36 -79.00
C VAL A 29 -17.16 -43.75 -78.53
N LEU A 30 -16.25 -44.69 -78.67
CA LEU A 30 -16.46 -46.08 -78.27
C LEU A 30 -15.67 -46.26 -76.91
N VAL A 31 -16.40 -46.46 -75.78
CA VAL A 31 -15.79 -46.74 -74.47
C VAL A 31 -15.96 -48.24 -74.25
N ILE A 32 -14.84 -48.93 -74.12
CA ILE A 32 -14.81 -50.37 -73.85
C ILE A 32 -14.51 -50.50 -72.35
N LEU A 33 -15.50 -50.95 -71.56
CA LEU A 33 -15.36 -51.27 -70.15
C LEU A 33 -15.51 -52.81 -69.93
N GLY A 34 -14.40 -53.51 -69.99
CA GLY A 34 -14.39 -54.97 -69.90
C GLY A 34 -15.11 -55.66 -71.11
N GLN A 35 -16.22 -56.35 -70.80
CA GLN A 35 -17.01 -57.07 -71.88
C GLN A 35 -18.18 -56.26 -72.40
N LYS A 36 -18.35 -55.03 -72.01
CA LYS A 36 -19.44 -54.15 -72.48
C LYS A 36 -18.88 -53.00 -73.32
N THR A 37 -19.36 -52.83 -74.50
CA THR A 37 -19.09 -51.67 -75.38
C THR A 37 -20.23 -50.67 -75.30
N VAL A 38 -19.92 -49.43 -74.93
CA VAL A 38 -20.87 -48.34 -74.99
C VAL A 38 -20.50 -47.40 -76.11
N GLU A 39 -21.34 -47.33 -77.07
CA GLU A 39 -21.20 -46.38 -78.18
C GLU A 39 -22.00 -45.13 -77.88
N THR A 40 -21.32 -43.99 -77.84
CA THR A 40 -21.96 -42.70 -77.62
C THR A 40 -21.50 -41.69 -78.63
N SER A 41 -22.37 -40.76 -78.98
CA SER A 41 -21.98 -39.65 -79.87
C SER A 41 -20.91 -38.80 -79.19
N LEU A 42 -19.93 -38.30 -79.92
CA LEU A 42 -18.86 -37.43 -79.38
C LEU A 42 -19.43 -36.28 -78.58
N TRP A 43 -20.58 -35.76 -78.95
CA TRP A 43 -21.30 -34.67 -78.25
C TRP A 43 -21.80 -35.07 -76.87
N PHE A 44 -22.30 -36.26 -76.72
CA PHE A 44 -22.75 -36.77 -75.45
C PHE A 44 -21.58 -36.98 -74.49
N ALA A 45 -20.44 -37.48 -75.00
CA ALA A 45 -19.24 -37.64 -74.18
C ALA A 45 -18.69 -36.26 -73.71
N CYS A 46 -18.62 -35.27 -74.57
CA CYS A 46 -18.23 -33.91 -74.22
C CYS A 46 -19.18 -33.27 -73.23
N PHE A 47 -20.48 -33.46 -73.32
CA PHE A 47 -21.50 -33.00 -72.44
C PHE A 47 -21.38 -33.67 -71.06
N ALA A 48 -21.16 -34.97 -71.00
CA ALA A 48 -20.98 -35.72 -69.74
C ALA A 48 -19.74 -35.26 -68.98
N ILE A 49 -18.61 -35.02 -69.69
CA ILE A 49 -17.40 -34.48 -69.05
C ILE A 49 -17.64 -33.07 -68.54
N LEU A 50 -18.28 -32.21 -69.29
CA LEU A 50 -18.61 -30.84 -68.84
C LEU A 50 -19.53 -30.85 -67.65
N LEU A 51 -20.52 -31.72 -67.64
CA LEU A 51 -21.44 -31.87 -66.51
C LEU A 51 -20.72 -32.37 -65.25
N ILE A 52 -19.78 -33.30 -65.39
CA ILE A 52 -18.93 -33.77 -64.26
C ILE A 52 -18.08 -32.61 -63.72
N VAL A 53 -17.47 -31.81 -64.59
CA VAL A 53 -16.66 -30.63 -64.12
C VAL A 53 -17.52 -29.59 -63.43
N VAL A 54 -18.74 -29.33 -63.95
CA VAL A 54 -19.68 -28.39 -63.30
C VAL A 54 -20.13 -28.92 -61.90
N ILE A 55 -20.47 -30.20 -61.82
CA ILE A 55 -20.83 -30.83 -60.54
C ILE A 55 -19.67 -30.76 -59.54
N TRP A 56 -18.46 -31.10 -59.99
CA TRP A 56 -17.24 -30.99 -59.18
C TRP A 56 -17.00 -29.58 -58.71
N TRP A 57 -17.16 -28.59 -59.58
CA TRP A 57 -17.04 -27.18 -59.22
C TRP A 57 -18.13 -26.74 -58.23
N LEU A 58 -19.36 -27.17 -58.37
CA LEU A 58 -20.46 -26.89 -57.43
C LEU A 58 -20.22 -27.52 -56.06
N ILE A 59 -19.73 -28.77 -56.03
CA ILE A 59 -19.41 -29.45 -54.79
C ILE A 59 -18.29 -28.73 -54.03
N THR A 60 -17.20 -28.39 -54.73
CA THR A 60 -16.07 -27.65 -54.10
C THR A 60 -16.51 -26.28 -53.61
N ARG A 61 -17.34 -25.59 -54.36
CA ARG A 61 -17.93 -24.31 -53.95
C ARG A 61 -18.84 -24.47 -52.76
N PHE A 62 -19.67 -25.48 -52.71
CA PHE A 62 -20.57 -25.76 -51.59
C PHE A 62 -19.79 -26.08 -50.32
N VAL A 63 -18.76 -26.90 -50.41
CA VAL A 63 -17.88 -27.24 -49.27
C VAL A 63 -17.17 -26.00 -48.73
N LEU A 64 -16.58 -25.17 -49.63
CA LEU A 64 -15.88 -23.94 -49.23
C LEU A 64 -16.81 -22.91 -48.58
N VAL A 65 -18.02 -22.74 -49.10
CA VAL A 65 -19.03 -21.81 -48.54
C VAL A 65 -19.56 -22.34 -47.21
N SER A 66 -19.83 -23.64 -47.12
CA SER A 66 -20.28 -24.27 -45.88
C SER A 66 -19.22 -24.18 -44.78
N TRP A 67 -17.93 -24.39 -45.14
CA TRP A 67 -16.81 -24.25 -44.21
C TRP A 67 -16.67 -22.80 -43.70
N SER A 68 -16.75 -21.83 -44.58
CA SER A 68 -16.68 -20.40 -44.22
C SER A 68 -17.89 -19.94 -43.41
N LEU A 69 -19.06 -20.51 -43.64
CA LEU A 69 -20.27 -20.24 -42.85
C LEU A 69 -20.18 -20.87 -41.47
N ALA A 70 -19.66 -22.10 -41.38
CA ALA A 70 -19.41 -22.78 -40.10
C ALA A 70 -18.40 -22.00 -39.22
N GLN A 71 -17.29 -21.51 -39.80
CA GLN A 71 -16.33 -20.64 -39.11
C GLN A 71 -16.97 -19.33 -38.64
N ARG A 72 -17.75 -18.65 -39.48
CA ARG A 72 -18.47 -17.43 -39.10
C ARG A 72 -19.51 -17.66 -38.02
N LEU A 73 -20.19 -18.79 -37.99
CA LEU A 73 -21.14 -19.17 -36.96
C LEU A 73 -20.42 -19.47 -35.65
N THR A 74 -19.30 -20.20 -35.67
CA THR A 74 -18.49 -20.45 -34.46
C THR A 74 -17.91 -19.14 -33.93
N ASP A 75 -17.38 -18.27 -34.76
CA ASP A 75 -16.88 -16.95 -34.38
C ASP A 75 -18.00 -16.08 -33.79
N PHE A 76 -19.18 -16.04 -34.38
CA PHE A 76 -20.34 -15.29 -33.89
C PHE A 76 -20.82 -15.80 -32.53
N PHE A 77 -20.85 -17.12 -32.30
CA PHE A 77 -21.24 -17.70 -31.00
C PHE A 77 -20.15 -17.54 -29.95
N VAL A 78 -18.88 -17.66 -30.28
CA VAL A 78 -17.77 -17.54 -29.35
C VAL A 78 -17.45 -16.07 -29.02
N PHE A 79 -17.29 -15.21 -30.01
CA PHE A 79 -16.99 -13.79 -29.82
C PHE A 79 -18.18 -13.00 -29.28
N GLY A 80 -19.41 -13.32 -29.68
CA GLY A 80 -20.61 -12.66 -29.15
C GLY A 80 -20.86 -12.93 -27.66
N THR A 81 -20.40 -14.06 -27.14
CA THR A 81 -20.50 -14.38 -25.72
C THR A 81 -19.42 -13.70 -24.90
N THR A 82 -18.19 -13.61 -25.41
CA THR A 82 -17.06 -12.94 -24.74
C THR A 82 -17.24 -11.42 -24.71
N GLU A 83 -17.69 -10.79 -25.78
CA GLU A 83 -17.97 -9.36 -25.81
C GLU A 83 -19.11 -8.96 -24.84
N ARG A 84 -20.19 -9.73 -24.79
CA ARG A 84 -21.29 -9.52 -23.81
C ARG A 84 -20.81 -9.75 -22.38
N ALA A 85 -19.94 -10.75 -22.16
CA ALA A 85 -19.34 -11.00 -20.85
C ALA A 85 -18.42 -9.83 -20.43
N SER A 86 -17.62 -9.31 -21.34
CA SER A 86 -16.75 -8.16 -21.11
C SER A 86 -17.54 -6.89 -20.75
N LYS A 87 -18.61 -6.57 -21.50
CA LYS A 87 -19.50 -5.45 -21.20
C LYS A 87 -20.17 -5.59 -19.81
N ARG A 88 -20.59 -6.81 -19.45
CA ARG A 88 -21.16 -7.09 -18.12
C ARG A 88 -20.11 -7.01 -17.02
N ALA A 89 -18.89 -7.47 -17.24
CA ALA A 89 -17.79 -7.35 -16.30
C ALA A 89 -17.43 -5.88 -16.06
N ALA A 90 -17.34 -5.08 -17.13
CA ALA A 90 -17.13 -3.64 -17.03
C ALA A 90 -18.25 -2.95 -16.21
N SER A 91 -19.54 -3.30 -16.47
CA SER A 91 -20.64 -2.83 -15.64
C SER A 91 -20.50 -3.26 -14.17
N GLY A 92 -20.04 -4.49 -13.91
CA GLY A 92 -19.79 -4.95 -12.55
C GLY A 92 -18.65 -4.23 -11.84
N LEU A 93 -17.60 -3.82 -12.59
CA LEU A 93 -16.52 -2.98 -12.05
C LEU A 93 -16.99 -1.55 -11.77
N ILE A 94 -17.91 -1.01 -12.60
CA ILE A 94 -18.54 0.30 -12.33
C ILE A 94 -19.37 0.22 -11.05
N ASP A 95 -20.19 -0.83 -10.88
CA ASP A 95 -20.96 -1.02 -9.63
C ASP A 95 -20.00 -1.13 -8.42
N PHE A 96 -18.88 -1.82 -8.59
CA PHE A 96 -17.85 -1.93 -7.55
C PHE A 96 -17.28 -0.56 -7.17
N LEU A 97 -16.95 0.28 -8.14
CA LEU A 97 -16.44 1.63 -7.90
C LEU A 97 -17.50 2.57 -7.30
N SER A 98 -18.78 2.31 -7.60
CA SER A 98 -19.93 3.06 -7.07
C SER A 98 -20.36 2.61 -5.67
N GLY A 99 -19.76 1.51 -5.13
CA GLY A 99 -20.12 0.96 -3.83
C GLY A 99 -21.35 0.04 -3.83
N ASP A 100 -21.92 -0.32 -4.99
CA ASP A 100 -22.98 -1.32 -5.09
C ASP A 100 -22.37 -2.74 -5.06
N TRP A 101 -21.92 -3.13 -3.87
CA TRP A 101 -21.17 -4.37 -3.65
C TRP A 101 -21.97 -5.62 -4.05
N LEU A 102 -23.29 -5.61 -3.85
CA LEU A 102 -24.13 -6.76 -4.16
C LEU A 102 -24.23 -7.01 -5.67
N GLN A 103 -24.49 -5.97 -6.45
CA GLN A 103 -24.55 -6.08 -7.90
C GLN A 103 -23.19 -6.35 -8.52
N ALA A 104 -22.15 -5.67 -8.00
CA ALA A 104 -20.77 -5.90 -8.40
C ALA A 104 -20.40 -7.39 -8.25
N ARG A 105 -20.55 -7.97 -7.07
CA ARG A 105 -20.28 -9.39 -6.80
C ARG A 105 -21.01 -10.29 -7.81
N LYS A 106 -22.32 -10.09 -7.96
CA LYS A 106 -23.17 -10.92 -8.83
C LYS A 106 -22.74 -10.86 -10.30
N LYS A 107 -22.47 -9.65 -10.83
CA LYS A 107 -22.07 -9.45 -12.23
C LYS A 107 -20.66 -9.99 -12.48
N LEU A 108 -19.72 -9.71 -11.58
CA LEU A 108 -18.31 -10.11 -11.71
C LEU A 108 -18.15 -11.62 -11.66
N LEU A 109 -18.79 -12.33 -10.71
CA LEU A 109 -18.72 -13.79 -10.62
C LEU A 109 -19.32 -14.48 -11.85
N ARG A 110 -20.46 -13.99 -12.36
CA ARG A 110 -21.11 -14.57 -13.56
C ARG A 110 -20.25 -14.45 -14.82
N THR A 111 -19.37 -13.47 -14.88
CA THR A 111 -18.55 -13.18 -16.04
C THR A 111 -17.10 -13.62 -15.88
N ALA A 112 -16.66 -13.94 -14.67
CA ALA A 112 -15.26 -14.22 -14.35
C ALA A 112 -14.62 -15.29 -15.26
N SER A 113 -15.33 -16.37 -15.58
CA SER A 113 -14.79 -17.44 -16.42
C SER A 113 -14.84 -17.17 -17.93
N LYS A 114 -15.45 -16.06 -18.36
CA LYS A 114 -15.74 -15.75 -19.77
C LYS A 114 -15.00 -14.52 -20.29
N VAL A 115 -14.16 -13.89 -19.48
CA VAL A 115 -13.35 -12.71 -19.81
C VAL A 115 -11.88 -13.08 -19.93
N GLU A 116 -11.12 -12.26 -20.62
CA GLU A 116 -9.67 -12.45 -20.81
C GLU A 116 -8.87 -12.36 -19.50
N SER A 117 -9.35 -11.54 -18.57
CA SER A 117 -8.70 -11.33 -17.26
C SER A 117 -9.59 -11.79 -16.10
N PRO A 118 -9.76 -13.11 -15.90
CA PRO A 118 -10.66 -13.66 -14.89
C PRO A 118 -10.29 -13.25 -13.47
N LEU A 119 -8.99 -13.12 -13.20
CA LEU A 119 -8.45 -12.79 -11.88
C LEU A 119 -8.98 -11.47 -11.34
N VAL A 120 -9.05 -10.43 -12.18
CA VAL A 120 -9.56 -9.10 -11.77
C VAL A 120 -10.99 -9.22 -11.27
N ASN A 121 -11.82 -9.99 -11.97
CA ASN A 121 -13.22 -10.19 -11.59
C ASN A 121 -13.35 -10.98 -10.29
N TYR A 122 -12.53 -12.02 -10.08
CA TYR A 122 -12.52 -12.76 -8.81
C TYR A 122 -12.06 -11.89 -7.64
N LEU A 123 -10.98 -11.10 -7.82
CA LEU A 123 -10.48 -10.22 -6.76
C LEU A 123 -11.49 -9.12 -6.39
N ALA A 124 -12.09 -8.49 -7.40
CA ALA A 124 -13.11 -7.47 -7.16
C ALA A 124 -14.39 -8.06 -6.54
N ALA A 125 -14.82 -9.25 -6.97
CA ALA A 125 -15.96 -9.94 -6.36
C ALA A 125 -15.70 -10.36 -4.92
N ALA A 126 -14.50 -10.86 -4.62
CA ALA A 126 -14.10 -11.19 -3.25
C ALA A 126 -14.07 -9.94 -2.37
N ARG A 127 -13.52 -8.82 -2.87
CA ARG A 127 -13.54 -7.55 -2.15
C ARG A 127 -14.96 -7.06 -1.91
N ALA A 128 -15.85 -7.16 -2.91
CA ALA A 128 -17.26 -6.80 -2.76
C ALA A 128 -17.97 -7.66 -1.70
N SER A 129 -17.68 -8.98 -1.65
CA SER A 129 -18.21 -9.85 -0.58
C SER A 129 -17.69 -9.43 0.80
N TYR A 130 -16.44 -9.00 0.86
CA TYR A 130 -15.81 -8.52 2.09
C TYR A 130 -16.48 -7.25 2.63
N GLU A 131 -16.76 -6.27 1.74
CA GLU A 131 -17.47 -5.04 2.08
C GLU A 131 -18.92 -5.27 2.50
N LEU A 132 -19.55 -6.35 2.01
CA LEU A 132 -20.87 -6.80 2.45
C LEU A 132 -20.86 -7.49 3.83
N GLY A 133 -19.68 -7.73 4.42
CA GLY A 133 -19.52 -8.50 5.66
C GLY A 133 -19.55 -10.02 5.46
N ASP A 134 -19.66 -10.50 4.22
CA ASP A 134 -19.73 -11.92 3.86
C ASP A 134 -18.31 -12.48 3.65
N GLN A 135 -17.61 -12.67 4.76
CA GLN A 135 -16.19 -13.04 4.77
C GLN A 135 -15.96 -14.48 4.29
N GLU A 136 -16.87 -15.40 4.66
CA GLU A 136 -16.76 -16.80 4.25
C GLU A 136 -16.85 -16.94 2.72
N GLU A 137 -17.79 -16.23 2.11
CA GLU A 137 -17.92 -16.22 0.65
C GLU A 137 -16.71 -15.56 -0.03
N ALA A 138 -16.15 -14.48 0.55
CA ALA A 138 -14.93 -13.86 0.03
C ALA A 138 -13.74 -14.84 0.03
N VAL A 139 -13.52 -15.56 1.12
CA VAL A 139 -12.46 -16.56 1.22
C VAL A 139 -12.70 -17.71 0.22
N LYS A 140 -13.94 -18.16 0.07
CA LYS A 140 -14.32 -19.20 -0.89
C LYS A 140 -14.04 -18.76 -2.33
N ILE A 141 -14.44 -17.53 -2.71
CA ILE A 141 -14.16 -16.97 -4.04
C ILE A 141 -12.64 -16.94 -4.32
N LEU A 142 -11.83 -16.51 -3.35
CA LEU A 142 -10.36 -16.47 -3.51
C LEU A 142 -9.75 -17.87 -3.57
N SER A 143 -10.24 -18.82 -2.76
CA SER A 143 -9.83 -20.23 -2.79
C SER A 143 -10.13 -20.87 -4.15
N ASP A 144 -11.32 -20.65 -4.69
CA ASP A 144 -11.71 -21.16 -6.01
C ASP A 144 -10.88 -20.54 -7.14
N ALA A 145 -10.60 -19.23 -7.04
CA ALA A 145 -9.68 -18.55 -7.96
C ALA A 145 -8.26 -19.13 -7.88
N GLN A 146 -7.76 -19.42 -6.68
CA GLN A 146 -6.42 -19.97 -6.47
C GLN A 146 -6.29 -21.41 -7.01
N LYS A 147 -7.31 -22.25 -6.80
CA LYS A 147 -7.35 -23.61 -7.36
C LYS A 147 -7.33 -23.60 -8.89
N LYS A 148 -8.07 -22.67 -9.49
CA LYS A 148 -8.23 -22.58 -10.95
C LYS A 148 -7.03 -21.91 -11.63
N TYR A 149 -6.39 -20.93 -10.95
CA TYR A 149 -5.33 -20.08 -11.50
C TYR A 149 -4.10 -20.11 -10.60
N THR A 150 -3.41 -21.24 -10.53
CA THR A 150 -2.23 -21.46 -9.67
C THR A 150 -1.10 -20.47 -9.90
N THR A 151 -0.94 -19.99 -11.14
CA THR A 151 0.06 -18.96 -11.51
C THR A 151 -0.15 -17.65 -10.77
N PHE A 152 -1.37 -17.34 -10.31
CA PHE A 152 -1.72 -16.11 -9.63
C PHE A 152 -1.84 -16.25 -8.10
N ALA A 153 -1.23 -17.28 -7.53
CA ALA A 153 -1.27 -17.52 -6.08
C ALA A 153 -0.77 -16.32 -5.26
N VAL A 154 0.28 -15.63 -5.72
CA VAL A 154 0.82 -14.45 -5.03
C VAL A 154 -0.14 -13.25 -5.05
N PRO A 155 -0.66 -12.79 -6.20
CA PRO A 155 -1.67 -11.71 -6.22
C PRO A 155 -2.91 -12.02 -5.39
N ILE A 156 -3.42 -13.24 -5.44
CA ILE A 156 -4.60 -13.67 -4.68
C ILE A 156 -4.33 -13.59 -3.18
N GLY A 157 -3.21 -14.16 -2.73
CA GLY A 157 -2.85 -14.15 -1.31
C GLY A 157 -2.55 -12.74 -0.78
N VAL A 158 -1.92 -11.86 -1.59
CA VAL A 158 -1.72 -10.46 -1.22
C VAL A 158 -3.06 -9.72 -1.09
N ALA A 159 -4.00 -9.94 -2.01
CA ALA A 159 -5.34 -9.35 -1.92
C ALA A 159 -6.08 -9.83 -0.65
N GLN A 160 -6.01 -11.13 -0.35
CA GLN A 160 -6.56 -11.68 0.88
C GLN A 160 -5.95 -11.05 2.12
N ALA A 161 -4.62 -10.97 2.20
CA ALA A 161 -3.93 -10.34 3.33
C ALA A 161 -4.33 -8.88 3.52
N LYS A 162 -4.46 -8.10 2.42
CA LYS A 162 -4.92 -6.70 2.50
C LYS A 162 -6.36 -6.58 2.99
N MET A 163 -7.24 -7.49 2.62
CA MET A 163 -8.60 -7.56 3.16
C MET A 163 -8.58 -7.84 4.67
N GLU A 164 -7.76 -8.79 5.13
CA GLU A 164 -7.62 -9.08 6.56
C GLU A 164 -7.07 -7.86 7.33
N MET A 165 -6.07 -7.16 6.76
CA MET A 165 -5.52 -5.93 7.35
C MET A 165 -6.57 -4.82 7.47
N SER A 166 -7.40 -4.62 6.45
CA SER A 166 -8.45 -3.58 6.48
C SER A 166 -9.51 -3.82 7.55
N ASN A 167 -9.67 -5.07 8.00
CA ASN A 167 -10.57 -5.44 9.10
C ASN A 167 -9.87 -5.59 10.46
N GLY A 168 -8.61 -5.15 10.56
CA GLY A 168 -7.84 -5.21 11.81
C GLY A 168 -7.34 -6.61 12.18
N ARG A 169 -7.53 -7.62 11.30
CA ARG A 169 -7.09 -9.00 11.54
C ARG A 169 -5.65 -9.21 11.10
N TYR A 170 -4.74 -8.49 11.73
CA TYR A 170 -3.33 -8.46 11.38
C TYR A 170 -2.62 -9.81 11.54
N GLU A 171 -3.04 -10.67 12.49
CA GLU A 171 -2.42 -11.99 12.66
C GLU A 171 -2.70 -12.92 11.48
N GLN A 172 -3.95 -12.95 10.98
CA GLN A 172 -4.29 -13.72 9.80
C GLN A 172 -3.53 -13.21 8.57
N ALA A 173 -3.49 -11.89 8.38
CA ALA A 173 -2.71 -11.28 7.31
C ALA A 173 -1.22 -11.65 7.39
N LYS A 174 -0.64 -11.68 8.60
CA LYS A 174 0.76 -12.08 8.84
C LYS A 174 1.03 -13.51 8.39
N VAL A 175 0.17 -14.45 8.79
CA VAL A 175 0.30 -15.86 8.40
C VAL A 175 0.28 -16.03 6.88
N ILE A 176 -0.67 -15.36 6.21
CA ILE A 176 -0.78 -15.41 4.74
C ILE A 176 0.48 -14.83 4.08
N LEU A 177 0.93 -13.64 4.51
CA LEU A 177 2.07 -12.96 3.91
C LEU A 177 3.39 -13.69 4.15
N LEU A 178 3.61 -14.28 5.33
CA LEU A 178 4.79 -15.10 5.61
C LEU A 178 4.80 -16.37 4.75
N GLY A 179 3.64 -17.01 4.56
CA GLY A 179 3.52 -18.14 3.63
C GLY A 179 3.82 -17.76 2.18
N LEU A 180 3.43 -16.55 1.76
CA LEU A 180 3.78 -16.03 0.43
C LEU A 180 5.26 -15.66 0.33
N GLN A 181 5.87 -15.13 1.38
CA GLN A 181 7.30 -14.81 1.42
C GLN A 181 8.16 -16.05 1.27
N GLN A 182 7.78 -17.17 1.88
CA GLN A 182 8.47 -18.45 1.70
C GLN A 182 8.43 -18.94 0.25
N LYS A 183 7.29 -18.77 -0.44
CA LYS A 183 7.10 -19.16 -1.84
C LYS A 183 7.76 -18.19 -2.83
N ALA A 184 7.79 -16.92 -2.50
CA ALA A 184 8.27 -15.84 -3.37
C ALA A 184 9.11 -14.82 -2.58
N PRO A 185 10.30 -15.17 -2.05
CA PRO A 185 11.08 -14.35 -1.12
C PRO A 185 11.61 -13.05 -1.72
N LYS A 186 11.66 -12.95 -3.05
CA LYS A 186 12.16 -11.78 -3.78
C LYS A 186 11.05 -10.92 -4.37
N ASN A 187 9.79 -11.27 -4.14
CA ASN A 187 8.67 -10.54 -4.74
C ASN A 187 8.45 -9.19 -4.04
N PRO A 188 8.59 -8.05 -4.74
CA PRO A 188 8.49 -6.73 -4.13
C PRO A 188 7.09 -6.43 -3.59
N VAL A 189 6.03 -7.01 -4.17
CA VAL A 189 4.65 -6.81 -3.71
C VAL A 189 4.43 -7.46 -2.35
N VAL A 190 4.95 -8.68 -2.14
CA VAL A 190 4.87 -9.38 -0.85
C VAL A 190 5.66 -8.63 0.21
N ILE A 191 6.89 -8.19 -0.12
CA ILE A 191 7.75 -7.41 0.79
C ILE A 191 7.05 -6.10 1.19
N ASN A 192 6.40 -5.41 0.24
CA ASN A 192 5.66 -4.19 0.53
C ASN A 192 4.46 -4.44 1.44
N SER A 193 3.72 -5.52 1.21
CA SER A 193 2.56 -5.85 2.05
C SER A 193 2.97 -6.24 3.48
N LEU A 194 4.11 -6.94 3.66
CA LEU A 194 4.70 -7.18 4.98
C LEU A 194 5.13 -5.88 5.66
N ARG A 195 5.73 -4.95 4.91
CA ARG A 195 6.08 -3.63 5.41
C ARG A 195 4.84 -2.88 5.92
N GLU A 196 3.79 -2.80 5.10
CA GLU A 196 2.52 -2.16 5.47
C GLU A 196 1.92 -2.78 6.73
N LEU A 197 1.96 -4.11 6.84
CA LEU A 197 1.50 -4.85 8.01
C LEU A 197 2.28 -4.47 9.28
N TYR A 198 3.61 -4.51 9.22
CA TYR A 198 4.46 -4.25 10.38
C TYR A 198 4.41 -2.78 10.81
N GLU A 199 4.29 -1.84 9.86
CA GLU A 199 4.06 -0.42 10.17
C GLU A 199 2.71 -0.20 10.87
N ALA A 200 1.62 -0.80 10.36
CA ALA A 200 0.29 -0.68 10.98
C ALA A 200 0.25 -1.24 12.40
N ARG A 201 1.04 -2.28 12.68
CA ARG A 201 1.17 -2.87 14.02
C ARG A 201 2.23 -2.22 14.90
N GLN A 202 3.03 -1.32 14.36
CA GLN A 202 4.22 -0.76 15.02
C GLN A 202 5.21 -1.85 15.47
N ASP A 203 5.26 -2.98 14.74
CA ASP A 203 6.21 -4.08 14.99
C ASP A 203 7.57 -3.71 14.38
N TRP A 204 8.30 -2.84 15.10
CA TRP A 204 9.58 -2.29 14.63
C TRP A 204 10.67 -3.35 14.54
N LEU A 205 10.56 -4.42 15.33
CA LEU A 205 11.52 -5.52 15.28
C LEU A 205 11.38 -6.28 13.96
N ALA A 206 10.19 -6.77 13.66
CA ALA A 206 9.92 -7.47 12.42
C ALA A 206 10.16 -6.57 11.19
N LEU A 207 9.80 -5.27 11.28
CA LEU A 207 10.09 -4.31 10.23
C LEU A 207 11.61 -4.15 10.00
N SER A 208 12.42 -4.16 11.07
CA SER A 208 13.88 -4.08 10.96
C SER A 208 14.50 -5.28 10.24
N GLU A 209 13.91 -6.46 10.39
CA GLU A 209 14.38 -7.69 9.74
C GLU A 209 14.15 -7.67 8.22
N ILE A 210 13.00 -7.14 7.78
CA ILE A 210 12.70 -7.05 6.34
C ILE A 210 13.26 -5.79 5.68
N PHE A 211 13.72 -4.81 6.46
CA PHE A 211 14.20 -3.52 5.95
C PHE A 211 15.33 -3.63 4.91
N PRO A 212 16.32 -4.53 5.05
CA PRO A 212 17.32 -4.76 4.02
C PRO A 212 16.71 -5.19 2.67
N LEU A 213 15.63 -5.99 2.71
CA LEU A 213 14.92 -6.42 1.50
C LEU A 213 14.16 -5.25 0.87
N VAL A 214 13.52 -4.40 1.69
CA VAL A 214 12.84 -3.18 1.21
C VAL A 214 13.80 -2.27 0.45
N LYS A 215 15.00 -2.05 0.99
CA LYS A 215 16.07 -1.28 0.31
C LYS A 215 16.55 -1.95 -0.97
N LYS A 216 16.86 -3.25 -0.90
CA LYS A 216 17.41 -4.02 -2.02
C LYS A 216 16.48 -4.05 -3.23
N TYR A 217 15.20 -4.26 -3.01
CA TYR A 217 14.21 -4.36 -4.09
C TYR A 217 13.52 -3.04 -4.42
N LYS A 218 13.95 -1.92 -3.81
CA LYS A 218 13.41 -0.56 -4.05
C LYS A 218 11.87 -0.53 -3.98
N VAL A 219 11.33 -1.16 -2.96
CA VAL A 219 9.87 -1.35 -2.78
C VAL A 219 9.12 -0.03 -2.62
N CYS A 220 9.79 0.99 -2.04
CA CYS A 220 9.24 2.30 -1.81
C CYS A 220 10.13 3.40 -2.42
N SER A 221 9.61 4.63 -2.50
CA SER A 221 10.40 5.80 -2.84
C SER A 221 11.50 6.06 -1.80
N VAL A 222 12.56 6.77 -2.21
CA VAL A 222 13.68 7.11 -1.31
C VAL A 222 13.20 7.87 -0.07
N ALA A 223 12.27 8.81 -0.24
CA ALA A 223 11.70 9.58 0.87
C ALA A 223 10.99 8.69 1.90
N VAL A 224 10.12 7.78 1.45
CA VAL A 224 9.44 6.80 2.32
C VAL A 224 10.43 5.86 3.00
N THR A 225 11.49 5.45 2.29
CA THR A 225 12.52 4.58 2.86
C THR A 225 13.29 5.28 3.98
N MET A 226 13.60 6.58 3.82
CA MET A 226 14.29 7.38 4.86
C MET A 226 13.42 7.58 6.11
N THR A 227 12.14 7.92 5.93
CA THR A 227 11.21 8.07 7.08
C THR A 227 11.00 6.76 7.82
N MET A 228 10.84 5.67 7.09
CA MET A 228 10.73 4.33 7.66
C MET A 228 11.99 3.91 8.43
N GLU A 229 13.18 4.19 7.90
CA GLU A 229 14.44 3.89 8.57
C GLU A 229 14.53 4.61 9.93
N SER A 230 14.15 5.90 9.96
CA SER A 230 14.07 6.64 11.22
C SER A 230 13.06 6.02 12.19
N SER A 231 11.90 5.59 11.72
CA SER A 231 10.88 4.93 12.55
C SER A 231 11.37 3.58 13.10
N VAL A 232 12.06 2.79 12.29
CA VAL A 232 12.70 1.54 12.72
C VAL A 232 13.75 1.80 13.81
N VAL A 233 14.60 2.82 13.60
CA VAL A 233 15.63 3.19 14.59
C VAL A 233 14.97 3.63 15.91
N LEU A 234 13.95 4.48 15.85
CA LEU A 234 13.20 4.93 17.03
C LEU A 234 12.57 3.76 17.77
N GLY A 235 11.88 2.87 17.06
CA GLY A 235 11.26 1.69 17.68
C GLY A 235 12.28 0.75 18.31
N ARG A 236 13.44 0.55 17.71
CA ARG A 236 14.53 -0.25 18.29
C ARG A 236 15.11 0.40 19.56
N LEU A 237 15.24 1.73 19.59
CA LEU A 237 15.68 2.45 20.78
C LEU A 237 14.66 2.35 21.91
N THR A 238 13.36 2.43 21.60
CA THR A 238 12.29 2.21 22.59
C THR A 238 12.35 0.81 23.18
N LEU A 239 12.42 -0.23 22.34
CA LEU A 239 12.56 -1.62 22.78
C LEU A 239 13.83 -1.85 23.60
N ALA A 240 14.95 -1.21 23.22
CA ALA A 240 16.17 -1.27 24.00
C ALA A 240 16.03 -0.61 25.37
N SER A 241 15.28 0.52 25.44
CA SER A 241 14.98 1.21 26.70
C SER A 241 14.13 0.32 27.65
N GLU A 242 13.06 -0.27 27.12
CA GLU A 242 12.19 -1.19 27.89
C GLU A 242 12.95 -2.44 28.34
N SER A 243 13.84 -2.97 27.50
CA SER A 243 14.68 -4.11 27.85
C SER A 243 15.71 -3.74 28.93
N ALA A 244 16.30 -2.56 28.82
CA ALA A 244 17.27 -2.06 29.80
C ALA A 244 16.63 -1.82 31.16
N GLU A 245 15.38 -1.34 31.22
CA GLU A 245 14.66 -1.08 32.48
C GLU A 245 14.56 -2.33 33.38
N ARG A 246 14.51 -3.52 32.77
CA ARG A 246 14.43 -4.81 33.47
C ARG A 246 15.78 -5.28 34.03
N LEU A 247 16.87 -4.60 33.69
CA LEU A 247 18.23 -4.94 34.12
C LEU A 247 18.66 -4.13 35.35
N ALA A 248 19.72 -4.59 36.02
CA ALA A 248 20.40 -3.80 37.04
C ALA A 248 20.92 -2.48 36.44
N ILE A 249 20.94 -1.41 37.21
CA ILE A 249 21.28 -0.04 36.75
C ILE A 249 22.64 -0.02 36.05
N ALA A 250 23.62 -0.78 36.54
CA ALA A 250 24.96 -0.87 35.98
C ALA A 250 24.97 -1.47 34.53
N ASP A 251 24.02 -2.38 34.22
CA ASP A 251 23.97 -3.07 32.95
C ASP A 251 23.11 -2.33 31.87
N ARG A 252 22.28 -1.37 32.33
CA ARG A 252 21.41 -0.59 31.45
C ARG A 252 22.18 0.17 30.38
N ILE A 253 23.28 0.81 30.79
CA ILE A 253 24.09 1.61 29.88
C ILE A 253 24.71 0.76 28.75
N TYR A 254 25.13 -0.46 29.06
CA TYR A 254 25.69 -1.35 28.05
C TYR A 254 24.66 -1.68 26.95
N THR A 255 23.42 -2.00 27.37
CA THR A 255 22.32 -2.30 26.45
C THR A 255 21.98 -1.11 25.55
N LEU A 256 21.89 0.10 26.14
CA LEU A 256 21.58 1.32 25.42
C LEU A 256 22.72 1.74 24.47
N ARG A 257 23.98 1.65 24.90
CA ARG A 257 25.16 1.91 24.04
C ARG A 257 25.24 0.92 22.88
N LYS A 258 24.94 -0.37 23.10
CA LYS A 258 24.87 -1.37 22.03
C LYS A 258 23.78 -1.03 21.02
N ALA A 259 22.60 -0.63 21.47
CA ALA A 259 21.52 -0.20 20.61
C ALA A 259 21.91 1.03 19.77
N TRP A 260 22.55 2.04 20.41
CA TRP A 260 23.04 3.25 19.75
C TRP A 260 24.14 2.97 18.72
N GLY A 261 25.09 2.07 19.04
CA GLY A 261 26.17 1.66 18.15
C GLY A 261 25.66 1.00 16.84
N ASN A 262 24.47 0.40 16.88
CA ASN A 262 23.81 -0.18 15.72
C ASN A 262 23.05 0.84 14.86
N VAL A 263 22.93 2.10 15.32
CA VAL A 263 22.29 3.17 14.56
C VAL A 263 23.27 3.71 13.51
N PRO A 264 22.89 3.80 12.22
CA PRO A 264 23.74 4.35 11.18
C PRO A 264 24.22 5.77 11.53
N ALA A 265 25.49 6.09 11.22
CA ALA A 265 26.10 7.37 11.60
C ALA A 265 25.36 8.62 11.10
N TYR A 266 24.71 8.54 9.95
CA TYR A 266 23.90 9.65 9.44
C TYR A 266 22.58 9.81 10.22
N GLN A 267 21.99 8.72 10.73
CA GLN A 267 20.80 8.75 11.60
C GLN A 267 21.12 9.26 13.01
N GLN A 268 22.33 9.02 13.51
CA GLN A 268 22.79 9.57 14.80
C GLN A 268 22.91 11.11 14.80
N ARG A 269 22.82 11.75 13.62
CA ARG A 269 22.78 13.22 13.47
C ARG A 269 21.37 13.78 13.37
N VAL A 270 20.39 12.93 13.24
CA VAL A 270 18.97 13.35 13.16
C VAL A 270 18.47 13.70 14.55
N THR A 271 18.08 14.94 14.78
CA THR A 271 17.61 15.45 16.07
C THR A 271 16.61 14.55 16.76
N ARG A 272 15.60 14.07 16.01
CA ARG A 272 14.57 13.18 16.55
C ARG A 272 15.12 11.86 17.09
N VAL A 273 16.14 11.31 16.43
CA VAL A 273 16.81 10.06 16.85
C VAL A 273 17.69 10.30 18.08
N VAL A 274 18.41 11.44 18.13
CA VAL A 274 19.16 11.85 19.31
C VAL A 274 18.24 12.08 20.50
N ALA A 275 17.11 12.76 20.31
CA ALA A 275 16.11 12.99 21.36
C ALA A 275 15.60 11.67 21.94
N ALA A 276 15.24 10.69 21.08
CA ALA A 276 14.77 9.39 21.54
C ALA A 276 15.84 8.61 22.32
N TYR A 277 17.08 8.66 21.88
CA TYR A 277 18.18 8.02 22.62
C TYR A 277 18.45 8.72 23.96
N ALA A 278 18.45 10.05 24.00
CA ALA A 278 18.58 10.81 25.25
C ALA A 278 17.43 10.53 26.21
N GLN A 279 16.19 10.46 25.72
CA GLN A 279 15.03 10.04 26.53
C GLN A 279 15.20 8.63 27.10
N ALA A 280 15.67 7.67 26.30
CA ALA A 280 15.94 6.32 26.76
C ALA A 280 17.01 6.29 27.85
N LEU A 281 18.06 7.09 27.74
CA LEU A 281 19.11 7.25 28.74
C LEU A 281 18.53 7.84 30.04
N ILE A 282 17.80 8.95 29.97
CA ILE A 282 17.16 9.61 31.12
C ILE A 282 16.20 8.67 31.86
N HIS A 283 15.37 7.96 31.09
CA HIS A 283 14.41 6.98 31.64
C HIS A 283 15.12 5.85 32.41
N ASN A 284 16.27 5.44 31.92
CA ASN A 284 17.09 4.40 32.54
C ASN A 284 18.12 4.92 33.54
N LEU A 285 17.98 6.17 34.02
CA LEU A 285 18.85 6.81 35.05
C LEU A 285 20.32 6.94 34.60
N GLN A 286 20.55 7.14 33.31
CA GLN A 286 21.87 7.33 32.69
C GLN A 286 22.07 8.80 32.28
N ASP A 287 21.80 9.73 33.24
CA ASP A 287 21.77 11.18 32.98
C ASP A 287 23.12 11.74 32.50
N TYR A 288 24.23 11.19 32.97
CA TYR A 288 25.57 11.60 32.52
C TYR A 288 25.78 11.38 31.02
N GLU A 289 25.42 10.19 30.52
CA GLU A 289 25.55 9.87 29.10
C GLU A 289 24.56 10.71 28.27
N ALA A 290 23.38 10.97 28.81
CA ALA A 290 22.39 11.85 28.19
C ALA A 290 22.92 13.28 28.05
N GLU A 291 23.59 13.81 29.08
CA GLU A 291 24.26 15.13 29.05
C GLU A 291 25.29 15.18 27.91
N VAL A 292 26.21 14.23 27.87
CA VAL A 292 27.29 14.20 26.87
C VAL A 292 26.75 14.22 25.45
N ILE A 293 25.72 13.41 25.14
CA ILE A 293 25.17 13.34 23.78
C ILE A 293 24.36 14.60 23.43
N LEU A 294 23.57 15.11 24.37
CA LEU A 294 22.77 16.32 24.18
C LEU A 294 23.67 17.54 23.98
N ARG A 295 24.67 17.75 24.84
CA ARG A 295 25.64 18.85 24.73
C ARG A 295 26.36 18.79 23.38
N LYS A 296 26.96 17.64 23.04
CA LYS A 296 27.66 17.45 21.77
C LYS A 296 26.79 17.75 20.54
N THR A 297 25.49 17.50 20.63
CA THR A 297 24.55 17.75 19.54
C THR A 297 24.14 19.21 19.50
N LEU A 298 23.79 19.81 20.65
CA LEU A 298 23.38 21.22 20.76
C LEU A 298 24.49 22.18 20.35
N ASP A 299 25.76 21.86 20.65
CA ASP A 299 26.92 22.63 20.21
C ASP A 299 27.09 22.70 18.68
N LYS A 300 26.50 21.69 17.95
CA LYS A 300 26.60 21.62 16.47
C LYS A 300 25.31 22.08 15.79
N THR A 301 24.18 21.68 16.34
CA THR A 301 22.88 21.91 15.75
C THR A 301 21.89 22.25 16.85
N TRP A 302 21.43 23.49 16.85
CA TRP A 302 20.44 23.95 17.83
C TRP A 302 19.08 23.31 17.54
N ASP A 303 18.44 22.79 18.59
CA ASP A 303 17.09 22.29 18.54
C ASP A 303 16.40 22.42 19.92
N ASP A 304 15.25 23.08 19.91
CA ASP A 304 14.48 23.36 21.11
C ASP A 304 13.95 22.10 21.82
N SER A 305 13.78 20.97 21.13
CA SER A 305 13.36 19.72 21.75
C SER A 305 14.49 19.06 22.54
N LEU A 306 15.72 19.21 22.12
CA LEU A 306 16.89 18.70 22.83
C LEU A 306 17.18 19.52 24.09
N ILE A 307 16.98 20.84 24.05
CA ILE A 307 17.21 21.69 25.21
C ILE A 307 16.19 21.44 26.32
N ASP A 308 14.94 21.10 25.98
CA ASP A 308 13.96 20.67 26.97
C ASP A 308 14.41 19.43 27.75
N LEU A 309 14.99 18.44 27.02
CA LEU A 309 15.57 17.24 27.64
C LEU A 309 16.81 17.57 28.48
N TYR A 310 17.63 18.52 28.04
CA TYR A 310 18.78 18.98 28.80
C TYR A 310 18.37 19.58 30.16
N GLY A 311 17.29 20.34 30.18
CA GLY A 311 16.75 20.96 31.40
C GLY A 311 16.21 19.97 32.45
N VAL A 312 15.89 18.72 32.08
CA VAL A 312 15.39 17.70 33.02
C VAL A 312 16.47 16.75 33.56
N LEU A 313 17.71 16.88 33.11
CA LEU A 313 18.84 16.02 33.51
C LEU A 313 19.13 16.11 34.99
N ARG A 314 19.52 14.97 35.59
CA ARG A 314 19.97 14.85 36.99
C ARG A 314 21.47 14.61 37.03
N VAL A 315 22.23 15.57 36.48
CA VAL A 315 23.69 15.47 36.45
C VAL A 315 24.34 15.81 37.79
N VAL A 316 25.48 15.20 38.04
CA VAL A 316 26.25 15.44 39.27
C VAL A 316 26.86 16.83 39.26
N ASP A 317 27.42 17.26 38.15
CA ASP A 317 27.98 18.60 37.96
C ASP A 317 26.93 19.53 37.32
N ILE A 318 26.03 20.03 38.17
CA ILE A 318 24.97 20.96 37.73
C ILE A 318 25.57 22.30 37.31
N ALA A 319 26.69 22.73 37.93
CA ALA A 319 27.34 24.00 37.61
C ALA A 319 27.89 24.03 36.20
N ASP A 320 28.44 22.91 35.72
CA ASP A 320 28.88 22.79 34.32
C ASP A 320 27.68 22.81 33.37
N ALA A 321 26.60 22.14 33.69
CA ALA A 321 25.39 22.16 32.87
C ALA A 321 24.80 23.58 32.76
N ILE A 322 24.79 24.34 33.85
CA ILE A 322 24.36 25.75 33.83
C ILE A 322 25.29 26.59 32.94
N ARG A 323 26.63 26.48 33.10
CA ARG A 323 27.59 27.21 32.25
C ARG A 323 27.40 26.94 30.78
N ASN A 324 27.20 25.70 30.41
CA ASN A 324 26.92 25.33 29.02
C ASN A 324 25.61 25.98 28.52
N ALA A 325 24.54 25.89 29.27
CA ALA A 325 23.26 26.50 28.94
C ALA A 325 23.34 28.05 28.88
N GLU A 326 24.09 28.70 29.75
CA GLU A 326 24.35 30.15 29.72
C GLU A 326 25.18 30.55 28.47
N THR A 327 26.12 29.68 28.05
CA THR A 327 26.86 29.90 26.79
C THR A 327 25.90 29.87 25.61
N TRP A 328 24.98 28.91 25.54
CA TRP A 328 23.98 28.87 24.48
C TRP A 328 23.01 30.06 24.55
N LEU A 329 22.71 30.59 25.77
CA LEU A 329 21.83 31.77 25.92
C LEU A 329 22.40 33.01 25.27
N LYS A 330 23.74 33.14 25.13
CA LYS A 330 24.38 34.25 24.40
C LYS A 330 24.03 34.25 22.92
N TYR A 331 23.81 33.05 22.32
CA TYR A 331 23.48 32.87 20.92
C TYR A 331 21.97 32.82 20.68
N TYR A 332 21.20 32.32 21.67
CA TYR A 332 19.75 32.13 21.58
C TYR A 332 19.00 32.81 22.73
N PRO A 333 19.11 34.16 22.88
CA PRO A 333 18.57 34.88 24.03
C PRO A 333 17.03 34.86 24.12
N GLN A 334 16.35 34.57 23.01
CA GLN A 334 14.89 34.52 22.90
C GLN A 334 14.34 33.08 22.87
N SER A 335 15.11 32.08 23.23
CA SER A 335 14.59 30.71 23.35
C SER A 335 13.89 30.52 24.69
N ALA A 336 12.55 30.46 24.68
CA ALA A 336 11.75 30.22 25.86
C ALA A 336 12.09 28.90 26.54
N LYS A 337 12.40 27.85 25.73
CA LYS A 337 12.77 26.53 26.23
C LYS A 337 14.13 26.51 26.89
N LEU A 338 15.10 27.25 26.38
CA LEU A 338 16.42 27.41 27.00
C LEU A 338 16.29 28.13 28.35
N LEU A 339 15.52 29.21 28.39
CA LEU A 339 15.24 29.91 29.63
C LEU A 339 14.55 29.00 30.67
N ARG A 340 13.59 28.17 30.24
CA ARG A 340 12.97 27.16 31.10
C ARG A 340 13.98 26.13 31.58
N ALA A 341 14.84 25.63 30.70
CA ALA A 341 15.90 24.68 31.05
C ALA A 341 16.85 25.27 32.11
N LEU A 342 17.27 26.53 31.94
CA LEU A 342 18.07 27.26 32.95
C LEU A 342 17.31 27.41 34.26
N GLY A 343 16.02 27.68 34.24
CA GLY A 343 15.18 27.71 35.45
C GLY A 343 15.21 26.37 36.18
N ARG A 344 15.06 25.26 35.48
CA ARG A 344 15.09 23.90 36.04
C ARG A 344 16.47 23.53 36.61
N LEU A 345 17.56 23.86 35.89
CA LEU A 345 18.92 23.59 36.34
C LEU A 345 19.24 24.43 37.60
N ASN A 346 18.84 25.71 37.65
CA ASN A 346 19.03 26.55 38.81
C ASN A 346 18.19 26.09 40.04
N LEU A 347 16.97 25.54 39.81
CA LEU A 347 16.19 24.87 40.86
C LEU A 347 16.98 23.71 41.49
N ARG A 348 17.61 22.88 40.67
CA ARG A 348 18.43 21.75 41.15
C ARG A 348 19.68 22.20 41.88
N ASN A 349 20.22 23.37 41.49
CA ASN A 349 21.38 23.97 42.12
C ASN A 349 21.01 24.81 43.38
N HIS A 350 19.76 24.75 43.83
CA HIS A 350 19.21 25.50 44.94
C HIS A 350 19.27 27.03 44.79
N MET A 351 19.43 27.53 43.57
CA MET A 351 19.47 28.97 43.27
C MET A 351 18.05 29.49 42.95
N TRP A 352 17.20 29.54 43.97
CA TRP A 352 15.75 29.80 43.83
C TRP A 352 15.42 31.14 43.15
N GLY A 353 16.19 32.20 43.48
CA GLY A 353 16.02 33.51 42.86
C GLY A 353 16.27 33.51 41.36
N LEU A 354 17.40 32.92 40.95
CA LEU A 354 17.74 32.79 39.50
C LEU A 354 16.73 31.90 38.76
N ALA A 355 16.32 30.82 39.39
CA ALA A 355 15.31 29.94 38.81
C ALA A 355 14.01 30.66 38.53
N ARG A 356 13.51 31.48 39.51
CA ARG A 356 12.32 32.31 39.33
C ARG A 356 12.48 33.29 38.16
N ASP A 357 13.62 33.99 38.12
CA ASP A 357 13.87 35.01 37.10
C ASP A 357 13.94 34.39 35.71
N TYR A 358 14.58 33.20 35.54
CA TYR A 358 14.60 32.48 34.29
C TYR A 358 13.21 31.99 33.84
N PHE A 359 12.37 31.49 34.76
CA PHE A 359 11.01 31.10 34.43
C PHE A 359 10.16 32.30 34.01
N GLN A 360 10.27 33.45 34.68
CA GLN A 360 9.57 34.67 34.31
C GLN A 360 9.99 35.17 32.91
N ARG A 361 11.29 35.16 32.62
CA ARG A 361 11.81 35.50 31.31
C ARG A 361 11.32 34.53 30.24
N SER A 362 11.27 33.22 30.52
CA SER A 362 10.72 32.21 29.61
C SER A 362 9.26 32.52 29.29
N LEU A 363 8.42 32.86 30.28
CA LEU A 363 7.02 33.20 30.10
C LEU A 363 6.82 34.54 29.37
N ALA A 364 7.76 35.47 29.52
CA ALA A 364 7.71 36.73 28.74
C ALA A 364 7.99 36.53 27.26
N VAL A 365 8.78 35.50 26.90
CA VAL A 365 9.02 35.13 25.49
C VAL A 365 7.87 34.30 24.94
N GLN A 366 7.45 33.27 25.68
CA GLN A 366 6.39 32.37 25.27
C GLN A 366 5.60 31.85 26.48
N GLN A 367 4.31 32.10 26.50
CA GLN A 367 3.43 31.55 27.49
C GLN A 367 3.30 30.04 27.32
N ASN A 368 3.60 29.29 28.38
CA ASN A 368 3.56 27.85 28.37
C ASN A 368 3.02 27.30 29.69
N PRO A 369 1.98 26.45 29.71
CA PRO A 369 1.37 25.91 30.92
C PRO A 369 2.36 25.21 31.86
N GLU A 370 3.33 24.46 31.30
CA GLU A 370 4.36 23.79 32.14
C GLU A 370 5.24 24.77 32.87
N THR A 371 5.69 25.84 32.21
CA THR A 371 6.54 26.87 32.82
C THR A 371 5.78 27.63 33.92
N TYR A 372 4.49 27.91 33.67
CA TYR A 372 3.61 28.49 34.70
C TYR A 372 3.49 27.58 35.90
N ALA A 373 3.26 26.27 35.70
CA ALA A 373 3.14 25.30 36.81
C ALA A 373 4.43 25.17 37.59
N GLU A 374 5.59 25.19 36.93
CA GLU A 374 6.91 25.14 37.63
C GLU A 374 7.17 26.42 38.42
N LEU A 375 6.88 27.59 37.85
CA LEU A 375 7.01 28.87 38.54
C LEU A 375 6.05 28.97 39.74
N ALA A 376 4.80 28.57 39.60
CA ALA A 376 3.82 28.60 40.65
C ALA A 376 4.22 27.68 41.83
N ARG A 377 4.72 26.48 41.51
CA ARG A 377 5.25 25.54 42.52
C ARG A 377 6.43 26.14 43.27
N LEU A 378 7.35 26.80 42.56
CA LEU A 378 8.48 27.48 43.19
C LEU A 378 8.02 28.59 44.14
N LEU A 379 7.11 29.49 43.69
CA LEU A 379 6.56 30.59 44.50
C LEU A 379 5.85 30.07 45.75
N ASN A 380 5.07 28.99 45.61
CA ASN A 380 4.41 28.37 46.74
C ASN A 380 5.44 27.85 47.78
N SER A 381 6.51 27.21 47.32
CA SER A 381 7.58 26.71 48.18
C SER A 381 8.38 27.82 48.86
N LEU A 382 8.43 29.01 48.26
CA LEU A 382 9.05 30.21 48.83
C LEU A 382 8.12 30.98 49.81
N GLY A 383 6.85 30.55 49.99
CA GLY A 383 5.86 31.17 50.83
C GLY A 383 5.03 32.28 50.17
N ASP A 384 5.25 32.57 48.90
CA ASP A 384 4.51 33.60 48.14
C ASP A 384 3.23 32.98 47.52
N VAL A 385 2.32 32.56 48.39
CA VAL A 385 1.11 31.81 48.06
C VAL A 385 0.20 32.59 47.12
N GLN A 386 0.07 33.91 47.31
CA GLN A 386 -0.82 34.74 46.52
C GLN A 386 -0.36 34.78 45.08
N LYS A 387 0.93 35.07 44.83
CA LYS A 387 1.47 35.08 43.44
C LYS A 387 1.47 33.69 42.82
N SER A 388 1.69 32.63 43.61
CA SER A 388 1.55 31.25 43.13
C SER A 388 0.15 31.00 42.56
N MET A 389 -0.91 31.45 43.30
CA MET A 389 -2.29 31.28 42.86
C MET A 389 -2.60 32.06 41.54
N GLU A 390 -2.11 33.29 41.45
CA GLU A 390 -2.25 34.10 40.21
C GLU A 390 -1.59 33.42 38.99
N VAL A 391 -0.38 32.86 39.20
CA VAL A 391 0.36 32.12 38.17
C VAL A 391 -0.35 30.82 37.77
N TYR A 392 -0.94 30.07 38.72
CA TYR A 392 -1.76 28.91 38.40
C TYR A 392 -3.04 29.27 37.62
N GLN A 393 -3.70 30.39 37.99
CA GLN A 393 -4.86 30.86 37.25
C GLN A 393 -4.52 31.21 35.78
N ALA A 394 -3.37 31.85 35.56
CA ALA A 394 -2.88 32.15 34.22
C ALA A 394 -2.61 30.85 33.42
N ALA A 395 -2.05 29.80 34.02
CA ALA A 395 -1.87 28.51 33.39
C ALA A 395 -3.18 27.85 32.99
N LEU A 396 -4.20 27.91 33.85
CA LEU A 396 -5.53 27.36 33.58
C LEU A 396 -6.22 28.09 32.43
N GLN A 397 -6.12 29.41 32.37
CA GLN A 397 -6.69 30.21 31.27
C GLN A 397 -6.09 29.86 29.91
N LEU A 398 -4.80 29.47 29.85
CA LEU A 398 -4.18 28.99 28.62
C LEU A 398 -4.64 27.58 28.20
N SER A 399 -4.95 26.75 29.20
CA SER A 399 -5.32 25.34 28.96
C SER A 399 -6.80 25.19 28.58
N VAL A 400 -7.66 26.12 28.99
CA VAL A 400 -9.10 26.11 28.79
C VAL A 400 -9.49 27.29 27.91
N ALA A 401 -9.56 27.07 26.61
CA ALA A 401 -9.75 28.13 25.63
C ALA A 401 -11.12 28.86 25.69
N SER A 402 -12.16 28.27 26.27
CA SER A 402 -13.45 28.93 26.56
C SER A 402 -14.22 28.15 27.63
N LEU A 403 -14.38 28.75 28.80
CA LEU A 403 -15.39 28.29 29.74
C LEU A 403 -16.74 28.94 29.38
N PRO A 404 -17.85 28.20 29.46
CA PRO A 404 -19.17 28.81 29.31
C PRO A 404 -19.38 29.87 30.41
N ASP A 405 -20.05 30.99 30.03
CA ASP A 405 -20.41 32.03 30.98
C ASP A 405 -21.51 31.49 31.91
N LEU A 406 -21.10 31.04 33.07
CA LEU A 406 -21.99 30.51 34.12
C LEU A 406 -22.10 31.50 35.24
N PRO A 407 -23.30 31.70 35.86
CA PRO A 407 -23.49 32.58 36.97
C PRO A 407 -22.60 32.15 38.16
N GLN A 408 -21.88 33.13 38.69
CA GLN A 408 -21.00 32.94 39.86
C GLN A 408 -21.64 33.52 41.13
N PRO A 409 -21.36 32.91 42.30
CA PRO A 409 -21.85 33.47 43.56
C PRO A 409 -21.27 34.89 43.80
N ALA A 410 -22.07 35.79 44.29
CA ALA A 410 -21.65 37.16 44.63
C ALA A 410 -20.52 37.08 45.65
N LYS A 411 -19.43 37.84 45.45
CA LYS A 411 -18.38 37.98 46.45
C LYS A 411 -18.97 38.55 47.71
N THR A 412 -19.15 37.77 48.75
CA THR A 412 -19.41 38.23 50.10
C THR A 412 -18.09 38.79 50.63
N TYR A 413 -18.06 40.13 50.78
CA TYR A 413 -16.98 40.83 51.45
C TYR A 413 -17.08 40.67 52.94
#